data_308f330c47b669090d99c80ebd1dfc2b
#
_entry.id   308f330c47b669090d99c80ebd1dfc2b
#
_cell.length_a   1.000
_cell.length_b   1.000
_cell.length_c   1.000
_cell.angle_alpha   90.00
_cell.angle_beta   90.00
_cell.angle_gamma   90.00
#
_symmetry.space_group_name_H-M   'P 1'
#
loop_
_entity.id
_entity.type
_entity.pdbx_description
1 polymer ?
#
loop_
_entity_poly.entity_id
_entity_poly.type
_entity_poly.pdbx_seq_one_letter_code
_entity_poly.pdbx_strand_id
1 'polypeptide(L)'
;MYIIIMGLGRVGLSLANLLIDDGYDLTLIDDNESLCNEAAAELDALVICGNGTNSKLLEETNIEDADFFIATTGNDEANLLSCILVRKYDVPNIIARVSNPDHEEAFKAVGIDNVISPEITAAGFLEKLVTRPNVADLISLGEGDAEIFDMTITNDKVVGKRIKDISPTKDYIIIATYQNGKLVIPQ
;
A
#
# COMPACT_ATOMS: atom_id res chain seq x y z
N MET A 1 -10.89 14.52 1.58
CA MET A 1 -9.45 14.31 1.29
C MET A 1 -9.32 14.15 -0.21
N TYR A 2 -8.47 14.95 -0.82
CA TYR A 2 -8.26 14.95 -2.26
C TYR A 2 -6.97 14.22 -2.62
N ILE A 3 -7.04 13.25 -3.53
CA ILE A 3 -5.94 12.36 -3.86
C ILE A 3 -5.74 12.31 -5.37
N ILE A 4 -4.50 12.43 -5.83
CA ILE A 4 -4.14 12.29 -7.23
C ILE A 4 -3.35 11.01 -7.43
N ILE A 5 -3.81 10.15 -8.35
CA ILE A 5 -3.13 8.90 -8.70
C ILE A 5 -2.64 8.99 -10.14
N MET A 6 -1.35 8.86 -10.35
CA MET A 6 -0.72 8.77 -11.67
C MET A 6 -0.38 7.31 -12.00
N GLY A 7 -0.96 6.81 -13.07
CA GLY A 7 -0.85 5.43 -13.54
C GLY A 7 -2.11 4.62 -13.23
N LEU A 8 -2.85 4.22 -14.26
CA LEU A 8 -4.05 3.37 -14.18
C LEU A 8 -3.77 1.91 -14.55
N GLY A 9 -2.55 1.47 -14.32
CA GLY A 9 -2.21 0.06 -14.33
C GLY A 9 -2.91 -0.70 -13.20
N ARG A 10 -2.62 -2.00 -13.06
CA ARG A 10 -3.27 -2.87 -12.07
C ARG A 10 -3.23 -2.32 -10.64
N VAL A 11 -2.10 -1.75 -10.21
CA VAL A 11 -1.95 -1.21 -8.84
C VAL A 11 -2.79 0.06 -8.68
N GLY A 12 -2.64 1.03 -9.59
CA GLY A 12 -3.32 2.32 -9.50
C GLY A 12 -4.84 2.17 -9.60
N LEU A 13 -5.33 1.33 -10.53
CA LEU A 13 -6.76 1.08 -10.68
C LEU A 13 -7.36 0.38 -9.45
N SER A 14 -6.65 -0.64 -8.91
CA SER A 14 -7.11 -1.30 -7.68
C SER A 14 -7.15 -0.34 -6.49
N LEU A 15 -6.13 0.53 -6.36
CA LEU A 15 -6.09 1.54 -5.31
C LEU A 15 -7.23 2.57 -5.47
N ALA A 16 -7.46 3.05 -6.70
CA ALA A 16 -8.55 3.99 -6.99
C ALA A 16 -9.91 3.44 -6.56
N ASN A 17 -10.22 2.18 -6.91
CA ASN A 17 -11.46 1.54 -6.49
C ASN A 17 -11.63 1.52 -4.96
N LEU A 18 -10.60 1.10 -4.22
CA LEU A 18 -10.65 1.05 -2.75
C LEU A 18 -10.89 2.43 -2.14
N LEU A 19 -10.23 3.47 -2.67
CA LEU A 19 -10.35 4.82 -2.13
C LEU A 19 -11.70 5.48 -2.48
N ILE A 20 -12.27 5.16 -3.65
CA ILE A 20 -13.63 5.58 -4.03
C ILE A 20 -14.66 4.96 -3.10
N ASP A 21 -14.54 3.66 -2.81
CA ASP A 21 -15.44 2.96 -1.88
C ASP A 21 -15.40 3.57 -0.47
N ASP A 22 -14.24 4.12 -0.07
CA ASP A 22 -14.05 4.85 1.19
C ASP A 22 -14.54 6.32 1.13
N GLY A 23 -14.96 6.81 -0.03
CA GLY A 23 -15.56 8.14 -0.23
C GLY A 23 -14.55 9.28 -0.35
N TYR A 24 -13.34 9.02 -0.88
CA TYR A 24 -12.34 10.06 -1.16
C TYR A 24 -12.52 10.66 -2.56
N ASP A 25 -12.18 11.95 -2.70
CA ASP A 25 -12.16 12.64 -4.00
C ASP A 25 -10.89 12.28 -4.76
N LEU A 26 -11.03 11.76 -5.97
CA LEU A 26 -9.91 11.30 -6.78
C LEU A 26 -9.77 12.04 -8.11
N THR A 27 -8.52 12.33 -8.46
CA THR A 27 -8.11 12.61 -9.84
C THR A 27 -7.13 11.54 -10.31
N LEU A 28 -7.42 10.96 -11.46
CA LEU A 28 -6.67 9.86 -12.07
C LEU A 28 -5.97 10.35 -13.33
N ILE A 29 -4.68 10.04 -13.48
CA ILE A 29 -3.86 10.44 -14.62
C ILE A 29 -3.25 9.20 -15.26
N ASP A 30 -3.38 9.04 -16.57
CA ASP A 30 -2.67 8.03 -17.37
C ASP A 30 -2.47 8.55 -18.79
N ASP A 31 -1.43 8.12 -19.48
CA ASP A 31 -1.18 8.48 -20.87
C ASP A 31 -1.83 7.51 -21.88
N ASN A 32 -2.38 6.40 -21.40
CA ASN A 32 -3.09 5.42 -22.21
C ASN A 32 -4.57 5.78 -22.33
N GLU A 33 -4.99 6.20 -23.51
CA GLU A 33 -6.35 6.63 -23.80
C GLU A 33 -7.40 5.53 -23.51
N SER A 34 -7.09 4.25 -23.71
CA SER A 34 -8.01 3.14 -23.41
C SER A 34 -8.27 3.05 -21.92
N LEU A 35 -7.21 3.09 -21.09
CA LEU A 35 -7.34 3.04 -19.63
C LEU A 35 -8.08 4.26 -19.08
N CYS A 36 -7.81 5.44 -19.64
CA CYS A 36 -8.54 6.67 -19.27
C CYS A 36 -10.04 6.54 -19.56
N ASN A 37 -10.41 6.05 -20.75
CA ASN A 37 -11.79 5.90 -21.14
C ASN A 37 -12.54 4.86 -20.29
N GLU A 38 -11.89 3.73 -19.99
CA GLU A 38 -12.42 2.70 -19.11
C GLU A 38 -12.64 3.26 -17.68
N ALA A 39 -11.63 3.90 -17.12
CA ALA A 39 -11.73 4.50 -15.79
C ALA A 39 -12.81 5.60 -15.71
N ALA A 40 -12.91 6.46 -16.73
CA ALA A 40 -13.93 7.52 -16.77
C ALA A 40 -15.36 6.97 -16.91
N ALA A 41 -15.54 5.77 -17.47
CA ALA A 41 -16.85 5.13 -17.60
C ALA A 41 -17.28 4.37 -16.32
N GLU A 42 -16.32 3.89 -15.52
CA GLU A 42 -16.59 2.96 -14.41
C GLU A 42 -16.41 3.59 -13.04
N LEU A 43 -15.59 4.64 -12.92
CA LEU A 43 -15.20 5.21 -11.63
C LEU A 43 -15.80 6.60 -11.41
N ASP A 44 -16.23 6.87 -10.19
CA ASP A 44 -16.63 8.22 -9.75
C ASP A 44 -15.40 9.05 -9.39
N ALA A 45 -14.63 9.42 -10.42
CA ALA A 45 -13.38 10.17 -10.29
C ALA A 45 -13.16 11.08 -11.52
N LEU A 46 -12.42 12.17 -11.33
CA LEU A 46 -11.94 12.96 -12.46
C LEU A 46 -10.80 12.21 -13.16
N VAL A 47 -10.94 11.93 -14.45
CA VAL A 47 -9.89 11.28 -15.25
C VAL A 47 -9.30 12.26 -16.24
N ILE A 48 -7.97 12.44 -16.18
CA ILE A 48 -7.21 13.30 -17.10
C ILE A 48 -6.25 12.42 -17.90
N CYS A 49 -6.48 12.37 -19.21
CA CYS A 49 -5.64 11.58 -20.09
C CYS A 49 -4.44 12.39 -20.56
N GLY A 50 -3.23 11.94 -20.18
CA GLY A 50 -2.00 12.60 -20.57
C GLY A 50 -0.81 12.20 -19.73
N ASN A 51 0.34 12.79 -20.07
CA ASN A 51 1.61 12.46 -19.41
C ASN A 51 1.76 13.20 -18.08
N GLY A 52 1.71 12.46 -16.97
CA GLY A 52 1.87 12.97 -15.60
C GLY A 52 3.25 13.54 -15.26
N THR A 53 4.22 13.46 -16.16
CA THR A 53 5.50 14.19 -16.06
C THR A 53 5.46 15.59 -16.67
N ASN A 54 4.29 16.05 -17.12
CA ASN A 54 4.08 17.38 -17.67
C ASN A 54 3.51 18.32 -16.60
N SER A 55 4.26 19.35 -16.21
CA SER A 55 3.85 20.31 -15.18
C SER A 55 2.51 21.00 -15.49
N LYS A 56 2.21 21.30 -16.77
CA LYS A 56 0.94 21.92 -17.13
C LYS A 56 -0.24 21.00 -16.89
N LEU A 57 -0.09 19.70 -17.18
CA LEU A 57 -1.12 18.73 -16.90
C LEU A 57 -1.32 18.57 -15.38
N LEU A 58 -0.25 18.58 -14.60
CA LEU A 58 -0.34 18.56 -13.14
C LEU A 58 -1.08 19.79 -12.59
N GLU A 59 -0.87 20.97 -13.16
CA GLU A 59 -1.61 22.19 -12.78
C GLU A 59 -3.12 22.07 -13.09
N GLU A 60 -3.49 21.40 -14.18
CA GLU A 60 -4.90 21.13 -14.53
C GLU A 60 -5.62 20.23 -13.51
N THR A 61 -4.87 19.48 -12.69
CA THR A 61 -5.42 18.65 -11.63
C THR A 61 -5.69 19.39 -10.33
N ASN A 62 -5.44 20.69 -10.22
CA ASN A 62 -5.41 21.43 -8.97
C ASN A 62 -4.45 20.79 -7.95
N ILE A 63 -3.26 20.42 -8.40
CA ILE A 63 -2.25 19.70 -7.62
C ILE A 63 -1.91 20.36 -6.27
N GLU A 64 -2.02 21.69 -6.19
CA GLU A 64 -1.76 22.49 -4.97
C GLU A 64 -2.78 22.22 -3.85
N ASP A 65 -3.96 21.72 -4.19
CA ASP A 65 -5.02 21.36 -3.23
C ASP A 65 -4.95 19.88 -2.82
N ALA A 66 -4.03 19.08 -3.39
CA ALA A 66 -3.98 17.66 -3.13
C ALA A 66 -3.38 17.35 -1.75
N ASP A 67 -4.06 16.47 -1.00
CA ASP A 67 -3.56 15.90 0.25
C ASP A 67 -2.52 14.80 -0.03
N PHE A 68 -2.69 14.07 -1.15
CA PHE A 68 -1.81 12.99 -1.59
C PHE A 68 -1.57 13.02 -3.09
N PHE A 69 -0.32 12.74 -3.48
CA PHE A 69 0.05 12.37 -4.85
C PHE A 69 0.68 10.98 -4.85
N ILE A 70 0.16 10.07 -5.68
CA ILE A 70 0.59 8.68 -5.71
C ILE A 70 0.99 8.29 -7.14
N ALA A 71 2.28 8.06 -7.38
CA ALA A 71 2.81 7.64 -8.67
C ALA A 71 2.91 6.10 -8.73
N THR A 72 2.09 5.46 -9.57
CA THR A 72 1.95 3.99 -9.64
C THR A 72 2.19 3.42 -11.03
N THR A 73 2.81 4.17 -11.94
CA THR A 73 3.10 3.65 -13.29
C THR A 73 4.11 2.50 -13.25
N GLY A 74 4.25 1.79 -14.35
CA GLY A 74 5.29 0.75 -14.51
C GLY A 74 6.69 1.31 -14.84
N ASN A 75 6.84 2.63 -14.95
CA ASN A 75 8.10 3.30 -15.30
C ASN A 75 8.61 4.10 -14.09
N ASP A 76 9.69 3.62 -13.49
CA ASP A 76 10.26 4.21 -12.26
C ASP A 76 10.79 5.63 -12.50
N GLU A 77 11.35 5.91 -13.68
CA GLU A 77 11.86 7.24 -14.04
C GLU A 77 10.72 8.24 -14.17
N ALA A 78 9.58 7.85 -14.75
CA ALA A 78 8.40 8.68 -14.84
C ALA A 78 7.81 8.95 -13.45
N ASN A 79 7.76 7.92 -12.58
CA ASN A 79 7.32 8.05 -11.20
C ASN A 79 8.23 9.02 -10.43
N LEU A 80 9.55 8.87 -10.55
CA LEU A 80 10.52 9.75 -9.90
C LEU A 80 10.38 11.21 -10.38
N LEU A 81 10.31 11.40 -11.70
CA LEU A 81 10.21 12.75 -12.28
C LEU A 81 8.92 13.44 -11.85
N SER A 82 7.78 12.74 -11.89
CA SER A 82 6.51 13.32 -11.44
C SER A 82 6.53 13.69 -9.97
N CYS A 83 7.09 12.84 -9.09
CA CYS A 83 7.25 13.15 -7.67
C CYS A 83 8.11 14.39 -7.42
N ILE A 84 9.23 14.56 -8.18
CA ILE A 84 10.08 15.76 -8.11
C ILE A 84 9.30 17.02 -8.53
N LEU A 85 8.49 16.93 -9.59
CA LEU A 85 7.68 18.06 -10.06
C LEU A 85 6.61 18.44 -9.03
N VAL A 86 5.92 17.44 -8.46
CA VAL A 86 4.84 17.62 -7.48
C VAL A 86 5.35 18.27 -6.19
N ARG A 87 6.59 18.01 -5.76
CA ARG A 87 7.18 18.68 -4.58
C ARG A 87 7.18 20.19 -4.66
N LYS A 88 7.14 20.78 -5.85
CA LYS A 88 7.09 22.25 -6.03
C LYS A 88 5.76 22.86 -5.61
N TYR A 89 4.73 22.04 -5.47
CA TYR A 89 3.37 22.43 -5.10
C TYR A 89 3.07 22.16 -3.63
N ASP A 90 4.10 21.80 -2.84
CA ASP A 90 4.01 21.56 -1.40
C ASP A 90 2.96 20.49 -1.01
N VAL A 91 2.69 19.51 -1.90
CA VAL A 91 1.80 18.37 -1.59
C VAL A 91 2.37 17.63 -0.38
N PRO A 92 1.57 17.49 0.71
CA PRO A 92 2.10 17.01 1.99
C PRO A 92 2.52 15.54 1.99
N ASN A 93 1.87 14.72 1.15
CA ASN A 93 2.13 13.28 1.11
C ASN A 93 2.37 12.83 -0.33
N ILE A 94 3.58 12.35 -0.60
CA ILE A 94 3.96 11.81 -1.91
C ILE A 94 4.35 10.35 -1.71
N ILE A 95 3.72 9.46 -2.49
CA ILE A 95 3.98 8.01 -2.47
C ILE A 95 4.38 7.59 -3.88
N ALA A 96 5.42 6.77 -3.99
CA ALA A 96 5.88 6.28 -5.28
C ALA A 96 5.98 4.75 -5.32
N ARG A 97 5.53 4.16 -6.43
CA ARG A 97 5.84 2.79 -6.78
C ARG A 97 7.22 2.73 -7.42
N VAL A 98 8.00 1.73 -7.02
CA VAL A 98 9.26 1.35 -7.64
C VAL A 98 9.20 -0.12 -8.03
N SER A 99 9.52 -0.43 -9.28
CA SER A 99 9.59 -1.80 -9.79
C SER A 99 10.97 -2.40 -9.60
N ASN A 100 12.04 -1.59 -9.74
CA ASN A 100 13.41 -2.01 -9.46
C ASN A 100 13.86 -1.49 -8.09
N PRO A 101 14.13 -2.37 -7.10
CA PRO A 101 14.57 -1.95 -5.76
C PRO A 101 15.84 -1.07 -5.76
N ASP A 102 16.72 -1.22 -6.74
CA ASP A 102 17.93 -0.39 -6.85
C ASP A 102 17.63 1.09 -7.08
N HIS A 103 16.41 1.42 -7.54
CA HIS A 103 15.97 2.82 -7.73
C HIS A 103 15.47 3.48 -6.45
N GLU A 104 15.19 2.73 -5.38
CA GLU A 104 14.63 3.28 -4.13
C GLU A 104 15.51 4.38 -3.52
N GLU A 105 16.84 4.21 -3.59
CA GLU A 105 17.79 5.22 -3.11
C GLU A 105 17.67 6.55 -3.85
N ALA A 106 17.33 6.52 -5.16
CA ALA A 106 17.14 7.73 -5.94
C ALA A 106 15.92 8.53 -5.48
N PHE A 107 14.82 7.85 -5.11
CA PHE A 107 13.64 8.51 -4.55
C PHE A 107 13.95 9.12 -3.18
N LYS A 108 14.61 8.38 -2.30
CA LYS A 108 15.04 8.89 -0.98
C LYS A 108 15.98 10.08 -1.09
N ALA A 109 16.92 10.05 -2.04
CA ALA A 109 17.86 11.14 -2.27
C ALA A 109 17.18 12.46 -2.67
N VAL A 110 16.00 12.41 -3.27
CA VAL A 110 15.19 13.60 -3.59
C VAL A 110 14.07 13.85 -2.56
N GLY A 111 14.09 13.16 -1.41
CA GLY A 111 13.18 13.37 -0.29
C GLY A 111 11.79 12.77 -0.50
N ILE A 112 11.69 11.67 -1.23
CA ILE A 112 10.48 10.85 -1.34
C ILE A 112 10.73 9.60 -0.49
N ASP A 113 10.25 9.62 0.75
CA ASP A 113 10.51 8.55 1.72
C ASP A 113 9.48 7.41 1.61
N ASN A 114 8.27 7.71 1.15
CA ASN A 114 7.21 6.71 0.99
C ASN A 114 7.33 6.02 -0.38
N VAL A 115 8.17 5.01 -0.44
CA VAL A 115 8.40 4.21 -1.64
C VAL A 115 7.93 2.78 -1.40
N ILE A 116 7.22 2.20 -2.35
CA ILE A 116 6.72 0.83 -2.27
C ILE A 116 7.05 0.05 -3.52
N SER A 117 7.49 -1.19 -3.36
CA SER A 117 7.57 -2.19 -4.44
C SER A 117 6.49 -3.24 -4.24
N PRO A 118 5.38 -3.19 -4.99
CA PRO A 118 4.30 -4.15 -4.88
C PRO A 118 4.76 -5.59 -5.16
N GLU A 119 5.71 -5.77 -6.06
CA GLU A 119 6.27 -7.07 -6.44
C GLU A 119 7.04 -7.70 -5.27
N ILE A 120 7.89 -6.94 -4.59
CA ILE A 120 8.64 -7.40 -3.42
C ILE A 120 7.69 -7.65 -2.25
N THR A 121 6.72 -6.76 -2.03
CA THR A 121 5.71 -6.93 -0.98
C THR A 121 4.90 -8.21 -1.20
N ALA A 122 4.42 -8.44 -2.43
CA ALA A 122 3.69 -9.66 -2.77
C ALA A 122 4.55 -10.91 -2.67
N ALA A 123 5.80 -10.87 -3.14
CA ALA A 123 6.74 -11.99 -3.04
C ALA A 123 7.03 -12.36 -1.58
N GLY A 124 7.26 -11.36 -0.72
CA GLY A 124 7.47 -11.57 0.71
C GLY A 124 6.23 -12.16 1.40
N PHE A 125 5.03 -11.75 0.99
CA PHE A 125 3.80 -12.37 1.49
C PHE A 125 3.66 -13.83 1.06
N LEU A 126 3.91 -14.14 -0.23
CA LEU A 126 3.88 -15.51 -0.75
C LEU A 126 4.93 -16.39 -0.09
N GLU A 127 6.15 -15.88 0.13
CA GLU A 127 7.20 -16.60 0.86
C GLU A 127 6.72 -17.03 2.25
N LYS A 128 6.07 -16.12 2.99
CA LYS A 128 5.52 -16.42 4.31
C LYS A 128 4.43 -17.50 4.27
N LEU A 129 3.55 -17.48 3.28
CA LEU A 129 2.53 -18.54 3.10
C LEU A 129 3.16 -19.90 2.81
N VAL A 130 4.27 -19.95 2.07
CA VAL A 130 4.99 -21.19 1.77
C VAL A 130 5.74 -21.73 3.00
N THR A 131 6.43 -20.83 3.72
CA THR A 131 7.27 -21.22 4.86
C THR A 131 6.47 -21.47 6.15
N ARG A 132 5.30 -20.84 6.27
CA ARG A 132 4.45 -20.88 7.46
C ARG A 132 2.98 -21.13 7.10
N PRO A 133 2.61 -22.30 6.56
CA PRO A 133 1.27 -22.57 6.01
C PRO A 133 0.13 -22.51 7.05
N ASN A 134 0.46 -22.48 8.34
CA ASN A 134 -0.54 -22.38 9.43
C ASN A 134 -0.77 -20.93 9.91
N VAL A 135 -0.13 -19.93 9.28
CA VAL A 135 -0.29 -18.50 9.59
C VAL A 135 -1.27 -17.91 8.58
N ALA A 136 -2.41 -17.43 9.06
CA ALA A 136 -3.44 -16.82 8.21
C ALA A 136 -3.10 -15.38 7.83
N ASP A 137 -2.70 -14.58 8.82
CA ASP A 137 -2.29 -13.18 8.64
C ASP A 137 -0.97 -12.93 9.36
N LEU A 138 -0.12 -12.10 8.76
CA LEU A 138 1.17 -11.76 9.32
C LEU A 138 1.51 -10.29 9.09
N ILE A 139 1.77 -9.57 10.18
CA ILE A 139 2.22 -8.18 10.18
C ILE A 139 3.63 -8.16 10.75
N SER A 140 4.60 -7.69 9.97
CA SER A 140 5.97 -7.44 10.46
C SER A 140 6.05 -6.04 11.07
N LEU A 141 6.73 -5.93 12.19
CA LEU A 141 6.97 -4.68 12.91
C LEU A 141 8.45 -4.32 12.82
N GLY A 142 8.74 -3.05 12.60
CA GLY A 142 10.10 -2.58 12.36
C GLY A 142 10.70 -3.19 11.09
N GLU A 143 12.00 -3.41 11.08
CA GLU A 143 12.71 -4.06 9.96
C GLU A 143 12.67 -5.60 10.04
N GLY A 144 11.62 -6.17 10.68
CA GLY A 144 11.48 -7.61 10.88
C GLY A 144 11.86 -8.08 12.28
N ASP A 145 12.09 -7.16 13.22
CA ASP A 145 12.47 -7.46 14.61
C ASP A 145 11.37 -8.17 15.40
N ALA A 146 10.11 -7.96 15.05
CA ALA A 146 8.94 -8.61 15.62
C ALA A 146 7.86 -8.89 14.57
N GLU A 147 7.01 -9.86 14.85
CA GLU A 147 5.91 -10.24 13.98
C GLU A 147 4.63 -10.45 14.78
N ILE A 148 3.50 -9.97 14.26
CA ILE A 148 2.17 -10.32 14.74
C ILE A 148 1.54 -11.24 13.69
N PHE A 149 1.07 -12.40 14.12
CA PHE A 149 0.44 -13.33 13.20
C PHE A 149 -0.70 -14.09 13.85
N ASP A 150 -1.68 -14.46 13.03
CA ASP A 150 -2.76 -15.37 13.38
C ASP A 150 -2.39 -16.80 13.01
N MET A 151 -2.60 -17.74 13.92
CA MET A 151 -2.33 -19.15 13.67
C MET A 151 -3.32 -20.06 14.36
N THR A 152 -3.66 -21.16 13.70
CA THR A 152 -4.43 -22.23 14.33
C THR A 152 -3.55 -23.06 15.24
N ILE A 153 -3.92 -23.16 16.52
CA ILE A 153 -3.20 -23.98 17.50
C ILE A 153 -3.59 -25.45 17.30
N THR A 154 -2.62 -26.24 16.89
CA THR A 154 -2.77 -27.69 16.68
C THR A 154 -1.99 -28.58 17.67
N ASN A 155 -1.21 -27.93 18.56
CA ASN A 155 -0.36 -28.63 19.52
C ASN A 155 -1.18 -29.08 20.75
N ASP A 156 -1.43 -30.37 20.91
CA ASP A 156 -2.18 -30.96 22.03
C ASP A 156 -1.60 -30.64 23.42
N LYS A 157 -0.31 -30.29 23.50
CA LYS A 157 0.31 -29.86 24.76
C LYS A 157 -0.13 -28.46 25.21
N VAL A 158 -0.72 -27.69 24.30
CA VAL A 158 -1.16 -26.30 24.52
C VAL A 158 -2.66 -26.18 24.54
N VAL A 159 -3.36 -26.99 23.72
CA VAL A 159 -4.82 -27.02 23.66
C VAL A 159 -5.42 -27.33 25.02
N GLY A 160 -6.41 -26.54 25.43
CA GLY A 160 -7.10 -26.70 26.73
C GLY A 160 -6.39 -26.08 27.93
N LYS A 161 -5.19 -25.55 27.79
CA LYS A 161 -4.51 -24.79 28.85
C LYS A 161 -5.02 -23.35 28.91
N ARG A 162 -4.91 -22.72 30.06
CA ARG A 162 -5.19 -21.29 30.22
C ARG A 162 -4.06 -20.47 29.62
N ILE A 163 -4.39 -19.39 28.95
CA ILE A 163 -3.39 -18.52 28.29
C ILE A 163 -2.32 -18.05 29.26
N LYS A 164 -2.68 -17.69 30.47
CA LYS A 164 -1.72 -17.28 31.51
C LYS A 164 -0.67 -18.33 31.86
N ASP A 165 -0.93 -19.59 31.56
CA ASP A 165 -0.02 -20.69 31.89
C ASP A 165 0.96 -20.96 30.71
N ILE A 166 0.73 -20.32 29.55
CA ILE A 166 1.51 -20.51 28.32
C ILE A 166 2.02 -19.20 27.69
N SER A 167 1.58 -18.04 28.17
CA SER A 167 1.98 -16.72 27.69
C SER A 167 1.87 -15.69 28.85
N PRO A 168 2.74 -14.64 28.90
CA PRO A 168 3.85 -14.40 27.99
C PRO A 168 5.04 -15.32 28.22
N THR A 169 5.87 -15.48 27.20
CA THR A 169 7.20 -16.09 27.27
C THR A 169 8.25 -15.05 26.85
N LYS A 170 9.54 -15.42 26.86
CA LYS A 170 10.59 -14.54 26.33
C LYS A 170 10.54 -14.41 24.81
N ASP A 171 9.87 -15.33 24.12
CA ASP A 171 9.90 -15.44 22.66
C ASP A 171 8.56 -14.97 22.02
N TYR A 172 7.44 -15.01 22.77
CA TYR A 172 6.14 -14.59 22.25
C TYR A 172 5.15 -14.16 23.34
N ILE A 173 4.15 -13.40 22.91
CA ILE A 173 2.97 -13.05 23.72
C ILE A 173 1.69 -13.36 22.93
N ILE A 174 0.69 -13.94 23.57
CA ILE A 174 -0.63 -14.11 22.99
C ILE A 174 -1.46 -12.87 23.27
N ILE A 175 -1.79 -12.12 22.22
CA ILE A 175 -2.54 -10.86 22.32
C ILE A 175 -4.04 -11.11 22.36
N ALA A 176 -4.53 -12.07 21.56
CA ALA A 176 -5.94 -12.42 21.47
C ALA A 176 -6.13 -13.86 21.02
N THR A 177 -7.34 -14.40 21.18
CA THR A 177 -7.74 -15.69 20.64
C THR A 177 -9.10 -15.59 19.98
N TYR A 178 -9.33 -16.39 18.95
CA TYR A 178 -10.67 -16.59 18.39
C TYR A 178 -11.33 -17.80 19.06
N GLN A 179 -12.48 -17.57 19.68
CA GLN A 179 -13.29 -18.62 20.30
C GLN A 179 -14.72 -18.55 19.73
N ASN A 180 -15.15 -19.59 19.05
CA ASN A 180 -16.48 -19.65 18.41
C ASN A 180 -16.74 -18.43 17.47
N GLY A 181 -15.74 -18.00 16.70
CA GLY A 181 -15.84 -16.88 15.78
C GLY A 181 -15.80 -15.49 16.43
N LYS A 182 -15.53 -15.41 17.75
CA LYS A 182 -15.40 -14.12 18.46
C LYS A 182 -13.97 -13.93 18.95
N LEU A 183 -13.46 -12.71 18.75
CA LEU A 183 -12.17 -12.29 19.29
C LEU A 183 -12.29 -12.12 20.81
N VAL A 184 -11.40 -12.78 21.56
CA VAL A 184 -11.30 -12.70 23.02
C VAL A 184 -9.90 -12.25 23.40
N ILE A 185 -9.81 -11.15 24.14
CA ILE A 185 -8.54 -10.65 24.71
C ILE A 185 -8.35 -11.34 26.07
N PRO A 186 -7.21 -12.03 26.28
CA PRO A 186 -6.90 -12.66 27.57
C PRO A 186 -6.79 -11.63 28.69
N GLN A 187 -7.41 -11.93 29.83
CA GLN A 187 -7.29 -11.14 31.07
C GLN A 187 -6.35 -11.82 32.04
#